data_2c72342c51ddd2fd9064ed3feb794af0
#
_entry.id   2c72342c51ddd2fd9064ed3feb794af0
#
_cell.length_a   1.000
_cell.length_b   1.000
_cell.length_c   1.000
_cell.angle_alpha   90.00
_cell.angle_beta   90.00
_cell.angle_gamma   90.00
#
_symmetry.space_group_name_H-M   'P 1'
#
loop_
_entity.id
_entity.type
_entity.pdbx_description
1 polymer ?
#
loop_
_entity_poly.entity_id
_entity_poly.type
_entity_poly.pdbx_seq_one_letter_code
_entity_poly.pdbx_strand_id
1 'polypeptide(L)'
;MPVLNRPSGRLLGLLVLALPAALVACDSAPPPSPPPADPGPVQVDGARDELAALAAAAQDRHLVAQYVFGRSGQADRTIVFTSANDGSWRVDVPGGALGGTADVSLAATADGLFQCALPSTGHPEPARCVRLGERDDAIPRKLDPRIQHPLTDWLDVLTDRRAPLAVAVAATPKGLTGACYSVDSTSASLNAPLDVGIYCFDPDGTPTGVRTGAGTLRLAAPPGAAPPTVQLAGPVVDGEPLGTAAPPTSDPSISPSAGTS
;
A
#
# COMPACT_ATOMS: atom_id res chain seq x y z
N MET A 1 -41.77 25.78 23.22
CA MET A 1 -42.27 26.41 24.49
C MET A 1 -41.16 26.36 25.50
N PRO A 2 -41.09 27.36 26.34
CA PRO A 2 -40.23 28.51 26.19
C PRO A 2 -39.18 28.48 27.33
N VAL A 3 -38.25 29.34 27.62
CA VAL A 3 -38.17 30.78 27.79
C VAL A 3 -36.71 31.17 28.04
N LEU A 4 -36.30 32.17 27.36
CA LEU A 4 -35.44 33.28 27.75
C LEU A 4 -35.04 33.41 29.23
N ASN A 5 -33.79 33.81 29.46
CA ASN A 5 -33.49 34.95 30.32
C ASN A 5 -32.11 35.57 30.06
N ARG A 6 -32.08 36.85 29.68
CA ARG A 6 -31.05 37.86 29.92
C ARG A 6 -31.35 38.58 31.24
N PRO A 7 -30.35 39.14 31.92
CA PRO A 7 -30.39 40.60 32.05
C PRO A 7 -29.04 41.33 31.90
N SER A 8 -29.23 42.57 31.55
CA SER A 8 -28.31 43.70 31.40
C SER A 8 -27.91 44.30 32.77
N GLY A 9 -26.85 45.10 32.76
CA GLY A 9 -26.50 46.07 33.85
C GLY A 9 -25.15 46.69 33.50
N ARG A 10 -25.04 47.82 32.93
CA ARG A 10 -24.88 49.24 33.31
C ARG A 10 -23.96 49.45 34.54
N LEU A 11 -22.91 50.28 34.58
CA LEU A 11 -22.79 51.71 34.39
C LEU A 11 -21.33 52.17 34.65
N LEU A 12 -20.84 53.09 33.87
CA LEU A 12 -20.18 54.39 34.17
C LEU A 12 -19.03 54.48 35.18
N GLY A 13 -17.94 55.09 34.74
CA GLY A 13 -16.91 55.73 35.58
C GLY A 13 -15.85 56.45 34.73
N LEU A 14 -16.17 57.67 34.28
CA LEU A 14 -15.20 58.63 33.75
C LEU A 14 -14.30 59.10 34.91
N LEU A 15 -12.98 59.05 34.73
CA LEU A 15 -12.06 59.92 35.45
C LEU A 15 -10.95 60.40 34.50
N VAL A 16 -11.06 61.68 34.14
CA VAL A 16 -10.04 62.44 33.37
C VAL A 16 -9.01 62.93 34.40
N LEU A 17 -7.76 62.60 34.20
CA LEU A 17 -6.63 63.32 34.82
C LEU A 17 -5.59 63.61 33.76
N ALA A 18 -5.48 64.86 33.42
CA ALA A 18 -4.44 65.48 32.58
C ALA A 18 -3.20 65.73 33.43
N LEU A 19 -2.02 65.32 32.98
CA LEU A 19 -0.72 65.84 33.44
C LEU A 19 0.31 65.84 32.28
N PRO A 20 1.33 66.67 32.31
CA PRO A 20 1.89 67.35 31.16
C PRO A 20 3.04 66.59 30.48
N ALA A 21 3.26 67.00 29.22
CA ALA A 21 4.33 66.56 28.35
C ALA A 21 5.74 66.82 28.92
N ALA A 22 6.56 65.78 28.94
CA ALA A 22 8.00 65.90 28.94
C ALA A 22 8.50 65.18 27.68
N LEU A 23 8.93 65.97 26.68
CA LEU A 23 9.63 65.54 25.47
C LEU A 23 11.02 65.07 25.87
N VAL A 24 11.25 63.79 26.01
CA VAL A 24 12.58 63.19 25.95
C VAL A 24 12.68 62.47 24.61
N ALA A 25 13.42 63.06 23.70
CA ALA A 25 13.84 62.44 22.46
C ALA A 25 14.89 61.38 22.80
N CYS A 26 14.48 60.13 22.95
CA CYS A 26 15.36 59.00 22.93
C CYS A 26 15.42 58.49 21.50
N ASP A 27 16.62 58.58 20.92
CA ASP A 27 17.01 57.95 19.66
C ASP A 27 16.84 56.43 19.84
N SER A 28 15.70 55.90 19.42
CA SER A 28 15.42 54.46 19.52
C SER A 28 15.95 53.80 18.24
N ALA A 29 17.15 53.23 18.34
CA ALA A 29 17.57 52.25 17.36
C ALA A 29 16.50 51.18 17.17
N PRO A 30 16.18 50.74 15.95
CA PRO A 30 15.22 49.67 15.74
C PRO A 30 15.69 48.40 16.48
N PRO A 31 14.79 47.67 17.12
CA PRO A 31 15.15 46.43 17.79
C PRO A 31 15.77 45.46 16.79
N PRO A 32 16.80 44.69 17.16
CA PRO A 32 17.40 43.71 16.30
C PRO A 32 16.31 42.73 15.86
N SER A 33 16.29 42.44 14.56
CA SER A 33 15.38 41.43 14.00
C SER A 33 15.56 40.14 14.77
N PRO A 34 14.47 39.46 15.17
CA PRO A 34 14.57 38.15 15.81
C PRO A 34 15.35 37.20 14.89
N PRO A 35 16.25 36.36 15.41
CA PRO A 35 16.94 35.35 14.62
C PRO A 35 15.88 34.54 13.87
N PRO A 36 16.19 34.09 12.63
CA PRO A 36 15.28 33.19 11.93
C PRO A 36 14.97 32.02 12.84
N ALA A 37 13.67 31.73 13.02
CA ALA A 37 13.23 30.60 13.81
C ALA A 37 13.93 29.37 13.23
N ASP A 38 14.66 28.62 14.08
CA ASP A 38 15.15 27.31 13.72
C ASP A 38 14.01 26.53 13.07
N PRO A 39 14.18 25.91 11.91
CA PRO A 39 13.21 24.96 11.42
C PRO A 39 13.09 23.91 12.53
N GLY A 40 11.94 23.89 13.21
CA GLY A 40 11.68 22.94 14.28
C GLY A 40 12.01 21.53 13.78
N PRO A 41 12.28 20.57 14.68
CA PRO A 41 12.65 19.21 14.28
C PRO A 41 11.62 18.72 13.26
N VAL A 42 12.11 18.31 12.09
CA VAL A 42 11.29 17.68 11.07
C VAL A 42 10.53 16.56 11.78
N GLN A 43 9.21 16.64 11.82
CA GLN A 43 8.38 15.64 12.50
C GLN A 43 8.41 14.34 11.68
N VAL A 44 9.51 13.61 11.80
CA VAL A 44 9.68 12.29 11.15
C VAL A 44 8.64 11.31 11.71
N ASP A 45 8.24 11.51 12.98
CA ASP A 45 7.22 10.67 13.64
C ASP A 45 5.80 10.90 13.08
N GLY A 46 5.45 12.11 12.66
CA GLY A 46 4.12 12.43 12.13
C GLY A 46 3.77 11.66 10.86
N ALA A 47 4.66 11.65 9.87
CA ALA A 47 4.44 10.93 8.61
C ALA A 47 4.33 9.41 8.82
N ARG A 48 5.13 8.88 9.77
CA ARG A 48 5.09 7.46 10.15
C ARG A 48 3.75 7.10 10.78
N ASP A 49 3.27 7.93 11.72
CA ASP A 49 2.02 7.71 12.42
C ASP A 49 0.81 7.85 11.48
N GLU A 50 0.83 8.82 10.57
CA GLU A 50 -0.21 8.98 9.56
C GLU A 50 -0.28 7.77 8.61
N LEU A 51 0.87 7.32 8.09
CA LEU A 51 0.92 6.14 7.24
C LEU A 51 0.45 4.88 7.99
N ALA A 52 0.87 4.69 9.24
CA ALA A 52 0.44 3.55 10.06
C ALA A 52 -1.07 3.57 10.30
N ALA A 53 -1.67 4.75 10.53
CA ALA A 53 -3.11 4.88 10.69
C ALA A 53 -3.88 4.54 9.41
N LEU A 54 -3.38 5.00 8.23
CA LEU A 54 -3.98 4.67 6.93
C LEU A 54 -3.83 3.18 6.60
N ALA A 55 -2.69 2.57 6.89
CA ALA A 55 -2.46 1.15 6.70
C ALA A 55 -3.36 0.30 7.62
N ALA A 56 -3.55 0.72 8.88
CA ALA A 56 -4.50 0.07 9.79
C ALA A 56 -5.94 0.18 9.29
N ALA A 57 -6.35 1.36 8.82
CA ALA A 57 -7.66 1.52 8.19
C ALA A 57 -7.82 0.65 6.94
N ALA A 58 -6.74 0.47 6.15
CA ALA A 58 -6.74 -0.42 4.98
C ALA A 58 -6.98 -1.90 5.35
N GLN A 59 -6.43 -2.36 6.48
CA GLN A 59 -6.65 -3.73 6.98
C GLN A 59 -8.11 -3.99 7.34
N ASP A 60 -8.81 -2.97 7.84
CA ASP A 60 -10.23 -3.05 8.18
C ASP A 60 -11.16 -2.89 6.97
N ARG A 61 -10.61 -2.61 5.78
CA ARG A 61 -11.41 -2.42 4.57
C ARG A 61 -11.77 -3.74 3.91
N HIS A 62 -13.07 -3.95 3.75
CA HIS A 62 -13.63 -5.05 2.97
C HIS A 62 -14.18 -4.49 1.65
N LEU A 63 -13.64 -4.94 0.53
CA LEU A 63 -13.92 -4.35 -0.79
C LEU A 63 -13.53 -5.27 -1.95
N VAL A 64 -14.01 -4.93 -3.14
CA VAL A 64 -13.46 -5.43 -4.41
C VAL A 64 -12.86 -4.24 -5.15
N ALA A 65 -11.60 -4.32 -5.50
CA ALA A 65 -10.90 -3.25 -6.21
C ALA A 65 -10.16 -3.78 -7.44
N GLN A 66 -10.14 -2.95 -8.48
CA GLN A 66 -9.32 -3.19 -9.66
C GLN A 66 -8.13 -2.23 -9.66
N TYR A 67 -6.96 -2.78 -9.87
CA TYR A 67 -5.72 -2.02 -9.99
C TYR A 67 -5.11 -2.26 -11.36
N VAL A 68 -4.45 -1.25 -11.88
CA VAL A 68 -3.59 -1.38 -13.06
C VAL A 68 -2.15 -1.46 -12.59
N PHE A 69 -1.48 -2.54 -12.93
CA PHE A 69 -0.06 -2.73 -12.70
C PHE A 69 0.73 -2.45 -13.97
N GLY A 70 1.54 -1.41 -13.94
CA GLY A 70 2.41 -0.99 -15.04
C GLY A 70 3.89 -1.20 -14.70
N ARG A 71 4.63 -1.71 -15.68
CA ARG A 71 6.09 -1.86 -15.64
C ARG A 71 6.68 -1.32 -16.94
N SER A 72 7.79 -0.61 -16.85
CA SER A 72 8.46 -0.07 -18.04
C SER A 72 8.75 -1.16 -19.07
N GLY A 73 8.35 -0.92 -20.33
CA GLY A 73 8.56 -1.85 -21.44
C GLY A 73 7.62 -3.06 -21.49
N GLN A 74 6.60 -3.11 -20.62
CA GLN A 74 5.58 -4.16 -20.61
C GLN A 74 4.18 -3.55 -20.74
N ALA A 75 3.24 -4.33 -21.25
CA ALA A 75 1.83 -3.95 -21.25
C ALA A 75 1.28 -3.90 -19.83
N ASP A 76 0.41 -2.94 -19.58
CA ASP A 76 -0.32 -2.83 -18.31
C ASP A 76 -1.18 -4.08 -18.09
N ARG A 77 -1.30 -4.51 -16.82
CA ARG A 77 -2.11 -5.66 -16.39
C ARG A 77 -3.13 -5.23 -15.36
N THR A 78 -4.34 -5.76 -15.45
CA THR A 78 -5.39 -5.50 -14.46
C THR A 78 -5.32 -6.53 -13.36
N ILE A 79 -5.04 -6.09 -12.15
CA ILE A 79 -5.03 -6.88 -10.92
C ILE A 79 -6.39 -6.71 -10.25
N VAL A 80 -7.03 -7.79 -9.87
CA VAL A 80 -8.28 -7.75 -9.10
C VAL A 80 -7.98 -8.18 -7.67
N PHE A 81 -8.29 -7.30 -6.73
CA PHE A 81 -8.18 -7.57 -5.29
C PHE A 81 -9.55 -7.65 -4.66
N THR A 82 -9.78 -8.66 -3.87
CA THR A 82 -10.99 -8.87 -3.07
C THR A 82 -10.60 -9.09 -1.63
N SER A 83 -11.08 -8.25 -0.72
CA SER A 83 -11.09 -8.48 0.72
C SER A 83 -12.53 -8.68 1.16
N ALA A 84 -12.88 -9.88 1.59
CA ALA A 84 -14.23 -10.27 1.95
C ALA A 84 -14.56 -9.96 3.41
N ASN A 85 -15.87 -9.94 3.75
CA ASN A 85 -16.35 -9.60 5.09
C ASN A 85 -15.93 -10.59 6.18
N ASP A 86 -15.60 -11.83 5.82
CA ASP A 86 -15.07 -12.87 6.73
C ASP A 86 -13.55 -12.76 6.92
N GLY A 87 -12.91 -11.72 6.35
CA GLY A 87 -11.49 -11.49 6.36
C GLY A 87 -10.71 -12.35 5.37
N SER A 88 -11.34 -13.25 4.59
CA SER A 88 -10.66 -13.92 3.49
C SER A 88 -10.32 -12.91 2.38
N TRP A 89 -9.21 -13.17 1.66
CA TRP A 89 -8.81 -12.32 0.55
C TRP A 89 -8.38 -13.13 -0.67
N ARG A 90 -8.48 -12.49 -1.84
CA ARG A 90 -8.03 -13.04 -3.13
C ARG A 90 -7.45 -11.93 -3.99
N VAL A 91 -6.35 -12.25 -4.67
CA VAL A 91 -5.72 -11.38 -5.68
C VAL A 91 -5.52 -12.16 -6.97
N ASP A 92 -6.12 -11.69 -8.06
CA ASP A 92 -5.92 -12.25 -9.39
C ASP A 92 -4.79 -11.48 -10.08
N VAL A 93 -3.76 -12.22 -10.49
CA VAL A 93 -2.51 -11.66 -11.05
C VAL A 93 -2.29 -12.23 -12.46
N PRO A 94 -2.75 -11.53 -13.51
CA PRO A 94 -2.43 -11.90 -14.88
C PRO A 94 -0.92 -11.92 -15.11
N GLY A 95 -0.41 -12.98 -15.73
CA GLY A 95 1.03 -13.18 -15.95
C GLY A 95 1.82 -13.28 -14.64
N GLY A 96 1.22 -13.77 -13.56
CA GLY A 96 1.87 -13.93 -12.26
C GLY A 96 2.83 -15.12 -12.16
N ALA A 97 2.81 -16.03 -13.14
CA ALA A 97 3.65 -17.22 -13.17
C ALA A 97 4.26 -17.49 -14.56
N LEU A 98 5.14 -18.50 -14.64
CA LEU A 98 5.81 -19.00 -15.84
C LEU A 98 6.44 -17.88 -16.69
N GLY A 99 7.17 -16.96 -16.04
CA GLY A 99 7.82 -15.85 -16.74
C GLY A 99 6.86 -14.82 -17.32
N GLY A 100 5.62 -14.76 -16.83
CA GLY A 100 4.61 -13.81 -17.29
C GLY A 100 3.60 -14.38 -18.29
N THR A 101 3.63 -15.69 -18.55
CA THR A 101 2.75 -16.35 -19.56
C THR A 101 1.56 -17.07 -18.93
N ALA A 102 1.55 -17.27 -17.61
CA ALA A 102 0.46 -17.91 -16.89
C ALA A 102 -0.16 -16.96 -15.86
N ASP A 103 -1.48 -16.93 -15.83
CA ASP A 103 -2.25 -16.16 -14.88
C ASP A 103 -2.45 -16.98 -13.61
N VAL A 104 -2.34 -16.34 -12.46
CA VAL A 104 -2.58 -16.98 -11.16
C VAL A 104 -3.50 -16.14 -10.28
N SER A 105 -4.16 -16.82 -9.37
CA SER A 105 -4.86 -16.21 -8.25
C SER A 105 -4.24 -16.70 -6.95
N LEU A 106 -3.99 -15.79 -6.03
CA LEU A 106 -3.61 -16.09 -4.65
C LEU A 106 -4.81 -15.82 -3.76
N ALA A 107 -5.10 -16.72 -2.84
CA ALA A 107 -6.21 -16.55 -1.91
C ALA A 107 -5.87 -17.11 -0.54
N ALA A 108 -6.23 -16.37 0.52
CA ALA A 108 -6.22 -16.84 1.88
C ALA A 108 -7.66 -16.93 2.39
N THR A 109 -8.03 -18.12 2.84
CA THR A 109 -9.37 -18.43 3.36
C THR A 109 -9.24 -19.08 4.74
N ALA A 110 -10.35 -19.43 5.38
CA ALA A 110 -10.33 -20.19 6.62
C ALA A 110 -9.64 -21.58 6.45
N ASP A 111 -9.65 -22.11 5.21
CA ASP A 111 -9.08 -23.44 4.91
C ASP A 111 -7.58 -23.41 4.57
N GLY A 112 -6.99 -22.23 4.46
CA GLY A 112 -5.56 -22.08 4.20
C GLY A 112 -5.23 -21.03 3.14
N LEU A 113 -3.97 -21.02 2.73
CA LEU A 113 -3.41 -20.23 1.65
C LEU A 113 -3.34 -21.06 0.37
N PHE A 114 -3.81 -20.50 -0.74
CA PHE A 114 -3.93 -21.21 -2.03
C PHE A 114 -3.31 -20.40 -3.17
N GLN A 115 -2.73 -21.11 -4.13
CA GLN A 115 -2.50 -20.61 -5.48
C GLN A 115 -3.41 -21.34 -6.44
N CYS A 116 -4.15 -20.59 -7.25
CA CYS A 116 -4.95 -21.15 -8.35
C CYS A 116 -4.30 -20.77 -9.69
N ALA A 117 -4.00 -21.75 -10.50
CA ALA A 117 -3.68 -21.54 -11.92
C ALA A 117 -4.97 -21.16 -12.66
N LEU A 118 -4.92 -20.09 -13.43
CA LEU A 118 -6.05 -19.63 -14.24
C LEU A 118 -5.81 -19.95 -15.72
N PRO A 119 -6.88 -20.16 -16.52
CA PRO A 119 -6.76 -20.32 -17.95
C PRO A 119 -6.05 -19.11 -18.58
N SER A 120 -4.96 -19.35 -19.28
CA SER A 120 -4.13 -18.33 -19.88
C SER A 120 -3.31 -18.90 -21.04
N THR A 121 -2.59 -18.05 -21.78
CA THR A 121 -1.79 -18.49 -22.94
C THR A 121 -0.75 -19.54 -22.56
N GLY A 122 -0.09 -19.40 -21.40
CA GLY A 122 0.91 -20.36 -20.92
C GLY A 122 0.34 -21.51 -20.09
N HIS A 123 -0.97 -21.48 -19.81
CA HIS A 123 -1.67 -22.50 -19.03
C HIS A 123 -3.15 -22.55 -19.46
N PRO A 124 -3.49 -23.21 -20.58
CA PRO A 124 -4.85 -23.21 -21.14
C PRO A 124 -5.83 -24.12 -20.39
N GLU A 125 -5.35 -24.92 -19.43
CA GLU A 125 -6.17 -25.85 -18.67
C GLU A 125 -7.19 -25.13 -17.79
N PRO A 126 -8.31 -25.79 -17.44
CA PRO A 126 -9.29 -25.24 -16.50
C PRO A 126 -8.65 -24.84 -15.17
N ALA A 127 -9.22 -23.80 -14.55
CA ALA A 127 -8.72 -23.31 -13.27
C ALA A 127 -8.69 -24.42 -12.20
N ARG A 128 -7.57 -24.51 -11.48
CA ARG A 128 -7.37 -25.45 -10.36
C ARG A 128 -6.53 -24.77 -9.29
N CYS A 129 -6.77 -25.13 -8.04
CA CYS A 129 -6.08 -24.54 -6.90
C CYS A 129 -5.25 -25.59 -6.17
N VAL A 130 -4.09 -25.17 -5.70
CA VAL A 130 -3.19 -25.99 -4.86
C VAL A 130 -3.01 -25.26 -3.53
N ARG A 131 -3.12 -26.00 -2.43
CA ARG A 131 -2.86 -25.45 -1.10
C ARG A 131 -1.37 -25.22 -0.92
N LEU A 132 -0.98 -24.01 -0.50
CA LEU A 132 0.41 -23.64 -0.23
C LEU A 132 0.79 -23.81 1.24
N GLY A 133 -0.17 -23.63 2.14
CA GLY A 133 0.07 -23.70 3.59
C GLY A 133 -1.16 -23.25 4.39
N GLU A 134 -0.91 -22.86 5.63
CA GLU A 134 -1.92 -22.25 6.49
C GLU A 134 -2.23 -20.84 5.99
N ARG A 135 -3.35 -20.28 6.43
CA ARG A 135 -3.86 -18.97 5.97
C ARG A 135 -2.83 -17.83 6.06
N ASP A 136 -2.07 -17.81 7.16
CA ASP A 136 -1.15 -16.74 7.51
C ASP A 136 0.32 -17.09 7.18
N ASP A 137 0.53 -18.20 6.45
CA ASP A 137 1.86 -18.59 6.00
C ASP A 137 2.36 -17.63 4.91
N ALA A 138 3.67 -17.40 4.90
CA ALA A 138 4.31 -16.62 3.84
C ALA A 138 4.30 -17.40 2.52
N ILE A 139 3.99 -16.71 1.44
CA ILE A 139 4.07 -17.29 0.08
C ILE A 139 5.54 -17.61 -0.23
N PRO A 140 5.88 -18.87 -0.60
CA PRO A 140 7.24 -19.21 -0.99
C PRO A 140 7.77 -18.35 -2.14
N ARG A 141 8.97 -17.80 -2.01
CA ARG A 141 9.56 -16.83 -2.98
C ARG A 141 9.47 -17.26 -4.44
N LYS A 142 9.60 -18.56 -4.72
CA LYS A 142 9.51 -19.11 -6.09
C LYS A 142 8.10 -19.06 -6.68
N LEU A 143 7.07 -18.85 -5.84
CA LEU A 143 5.66 -18.84 -6.19
C LEU A 143 5.05 -17.42 -6.09
N ASP A 144 5.83 -16.46 -5.63
CA ASP A 144 5.38 -15.16 -5.19
C ASP A 144 5.50 -14.10 -6.31
N PRO A 145 4.39 -13.64 -6.92
CA PRO A 145 4.39 -12.57 -7.91
C PRO A 145 4.65 -11.18 -7.31
N ARG A 146 4.62 -11.02 -5.97
CA ARG A 146 4.90 -9.82 -5.17
C ARG A 146 3.91 -8.66 -5.33
N ILE A 147 3.01 -8.71 -6.30
CA ILE A 147 2.05 -7.63 -6.60
C ILE A 147 0.97 -7.50 -5.52
N GLN A 148 0.66 -8.60 -4.83
CA GLN A 148 -0.37 -8.66 -3.79
C GLN A 148 0.05 -8.03 -2.47
N HIS A 149 1.34 -8.05 -2.13
CA HIS A 149 1.85 -7.62 -0.82
C HIS A 149 1.40 -6.23 -0.37
N PRO A 150 1.39 -5.18 -1.23
CA PRO A 150 0.92 -3.86 -0.82
C PRO A 150 -0.55 -3.81 -0.38
N LEU A 151 -1.32 -4.84 -0.74
CA LEU A 151 -2.75 -4.97 -0.45
C LEU A 151 -3.02 -5.99 0.66
N THR A 152 -1.98 -6.69 1.14
CA THR A 152 -2.06 -7.77 2.12
C THR A 152 -1.02 -7.57 3.24
N ASP A 153 -0.04 -8.44 3.35
CA ASP A 153 0.91 -8.55 4.45
C ASP A 153 1.83 -7.33 4.67
N TRP A 154 2.09 -6.49 3.65
CA TRP A 154 2.85 -5.26 3.89
C TRP A 154 2.07 -4.22 4.69
N LEU A 155 0.74 -4.31 4.75
CA LEU A 155 -0.05 -3.46 5.64
C LEU A 155 0.31 -3.70 7.10
N ASP A 156 0.58 -4.96 7.50
CA ASP A 156 1.06 -5.29 8.86
C ASP A 156 2.42 -4.63 9.15
N VAL A 157 3.32 -4.66 8.17
CA VAL A 157 4.64 -4.02 8.30
C VAL A 157 4.53 -2.50 8.41
N LEU A 158 3.60 -1.88 7.67
CA LEU A 158 3.38 -0.44 7.72
C LEU A 158 2.76 0.02 9.04
N THR A 159 1.96 -0.83 9.69
CA THR A 159 1.35 -0.56 11.01
C THR A 159 2.32 -0.81 12.16
N ASP A 160 3.31 -1.70 12.00
CA ASP A 160 4.30 -1.99 13.04
C ASP A 160 5.29 -0.83 13.21
N ARG A 161 5.14 -0.06 14.28
CA ARG A 161 6.04 1.05 14.64
C ARG A 161 7.48 0.62 14.93
N ARG A 162 7.75 -0.67 15.15
CA ARG A 162 9.09 -1.22 15.37
C ARG A 162 9.75 -1.67 14.08
N ALA A 163 8.99 -1.79 13.00
CA ALA A 163 9.57 -2.14 11.70
C ALA A 163 10.66 -1.10 11.32
N PRO A 164 11.82 -1.55 10.83
CA PRO A 164 12.95 -0.68 10.54
C PRO A 164 12.71 0.12 9.24
N LEU A 165 11.77 1.04 9.28
CA LEU A 165 11.37 1.88 8.16
C LEU A 165 11.62 3.36 8.47
N ALA A 166 12.11 4.10 7.49
CA ALA A 166 12.07 5.55 7.44
C ALA A 166 10.89 5.97 6.56
N VAL A 167 10.03 6.86 7.08
CA VAL A 167 8.84 7.33 6.38
C VAL A 167 8.84 8.85 6.31
N ALA A 168 8.53 9.39 5.14
CA ALA A 168 8.35 10.83 4.94
C ALA A 168 7.16 11.08 4.00
N VAL A 169 6.48 12.21 4.17
CA VAL A 169 5.47 12.67 3.21
C VAL A 169 6.13 12.83 1.84
N ALA A 170 5.49 12.31 0.82
CA ALA A 170 5.97 12.36 -0.56
C ALA A 170 5.02 13.15 -1.47
N ALA A 171 5.58 13.81 -2.49
CA ALA A 171 4.75 14.33 -3.57
C ALA A 171 4.05 13.18 -4.29
N THR A 172 2.77 13.36 -4.61
CA THR A 172 1.98 12.34 -5.32
C THR A 172 2.57 12.09 -6.71
N PRO A 173 3.02 10.87 -7.03
CA PRO A 173 3.55 10.55 -8.35
C PRO A 173 2.47 10.68 -9.43
N LYS A 174 2.89 10.98 -10.66
CA LYS A 174 1.97 11.06 -11.80
C LYS A 174 1.16 9.77 -11.94
N GLY A 175 -0.16 9.90 -11.97
CA GLY A 175 -1.11 8.80 -12.13
C GLY A 175 -1.51 8.10 -10.83
N LEU A 176 -0.98 8.50 -9.69
CA LEU A 176 -1.45 8.11 -8.36
C LEU A 176 -2.31 9.22 -7.76
N THR A 177 -3.06 8.91 -6.71
CA THR A 177 -3.93 9.83 -5.96
C THR A 177 -3.79 9.61 -4.46
N GLY A 178 -4.40 10.50 -3.65
CA GLY A 178 -4.41 10.38 -2.20
C GLY A 178 -3.16 10.95 -1.51
N ALA A 179 -3.04 10.68 -0.22
CA ALA A 179 -1.85 11.00 0.58
C ALA A 179 -0.75 9.98 0.32
N CYS A 180 0.44 10.45 -0.05
CA CYS A 180 1.55 9.58 -0.44
C CYS A 180 2.73 9.74 0.52
N TYR A 181 3.39 8.63 0.78
CA TYR A 181 4.54 8.52 1.69
C TYR A 181 5.67 7.77 1.00
N SER A 182 6.88 8.31 1.08
CA SER A 182 8.09 7.55 0.77
C SER A 182 8.43 6.65 1.94
N VAL A 183 8.70 5.39 1.65
CA VAL A 183 9.07 4.37 2.62
C VAL A 183 10.41 3.79 2.21
N ASP A 184 11.40 3.92 3.09
CA ASP A 184 12.73 3.37 2.95
C ASP A 184 13.03 2.39 4.08
N SER A 185 13.87 1.39 3.84
CA SER A 185 14.34 0.49 4.88
C SER A 185 15.56 1.11 5.60
N THR A 186 15.48 1.19 6.93
CA THR A 186 16.64 1.55 7.78
C THR A 186 17.48 0.33 8.16
N SER A 187 17.07 -0.87 7.78
CA SER A 187 17.80 -2.11 8.03
C SER A 187 18.99 -2.24 7.07
N ALA A 188 20.16 -2.56 7.60
CA ALA A 188 21.31 -2.99 6.81
C ALA A 188 21.16 -4.39 6.24
N SER A 189 20.08 -5.10 6.54
CA SER A 189 19.77 -6.44 6.04
C SER A 189 19.35 -6.40 4.57
N LEU A 190 19.80 -7.39 3.81
CA LEU A 190 19.33 -7.62 2.44
C LEU A 190 17.84 -8.07 2.38
N ASN A 191 17.25 -8.39 3.53
CA ASN A 191 15.84 -8.77 3.66
C ASN A 191 15.06 -7.58 4.23
N ALA A 192 14.77 -6.57 3.39
CA ALA A 192 13.84 -5.52 3.76
C ALA A 192 12.44 -6.15 3.98
N PRO A 193 11.69 -5.70 5.01
CA PRO A 193 10.37 -6.27 5.33
C PRO A 193 9.33 -5.96 4.26
N LEU A 194 9.57 -4.95 3.42
CA LEU A 194 8.73 -4.58 2.26
C LEU A 194 9.62 -3.95 1.18
N ASP A 195 9.09 -3.74 -0.02
CA ASP A 195 9.78 -3.01 -1.07
C ASP A 195 9.80 -1.51 -0.76
N VAL A 196 10.97 -0.89 -0.84
CA VAL A 196 11.11 0.57 -0.73
C VAL A 196 10.38 1.26 -1.89
N GLY A 197 9.73 2.38 -1.60
CA GLY A 197 8.96 3.07 -2.62
C GLY A 197 8.02 4.13 -2.08
N ILE A 198 7.01 4.45 -2.88
CA ILE A 198 5.96 5.41 -2.52
C ILE A 198 4.64 4.67 -2.39
N TYR A 199 3.98 4.84 -1.27
CA TYR A 199 2.70 4.22 -0.90
C TYR A 199 1.66 5.31 -0.74
N CYS A 200 0.53 5.21 -1.44
CA CYS A 200 -0.52 6.21 -1.47
C CYS A 200 -1.85 5.62 -1.01
N PHE A 201 -2.58 6.39 -0.21
CA PHE A 201 -3.86 5.99 0.37
C PHE A 201 -4.87 7.13 0.27
N ASP A 202 -6.14 6.79 0.13
CA ASP A 202 -7.22 7.72 0.38
C ASP A 202 -7.44 7.90 1.89
N PRO A 203 -8.13 8.98 2.33
CA PRO A 203 -8.36 9.25 3.75
C PRO A 203 -9.09 8.14 4.52
N ASP A 204 -9.81 7.26 3.82
CA ASP A 204 -10.52 6.11 4.40
C ASP A 204 -9.65 4.84 4.51
N GLY A 205 -8.37 4.94 4.19
CA GLY A 205 -7.42 3.84 4.19
C GLY A 205 -7.38 3.03 2.90
N THR A 206 -8.21 3.32 1.90
CA THR A 206 -8.13 2.61 0.62
C THR A 206 -6.77 2.82 -0.04
N PRO A 207 -5.97 1.77 -0.32
CA PRO A 207 -4.73 1.91 -1.07
C PRO A 207 -5.02 2.39 -2.49
N THR A 208 -4.58 3.59 -2.84
CA THR A 208 -4.80 4.17 -4.18
C THR A 208 -3.68 3.85 -5.14
N GLY A 209 -2.51 3.51 -4.62
CA GLY A 209 -1.41 3.01 -5.41
C GLY A 209 -0.09 2.89 -4.69
N VAL A 210 0.81 2.14 -5.33
CA VAL A 210 2.16 1.90 -4.84
C VAL A 210 3.13 1.96 -6.00
N ARG A 211 4.26 2.64 -5.81
CA ARG A 211 5.35 2.71 -6.77
C ARG A 211 6.63 2.20 -6.13
N THR A 212 7.12 1.06 -6.62
CA THR A 212 8.37 0.42 -6.16
C THR A 212 9.29 0.13 -7.35
N GLY A 213 10.44 -0.48 -7.08
CA GLY A 213 11.31 -1.01 -8.14
C GLY A 213 10.66 -2.10 -9.00
N ALA A 214 9.64 -2.79 -8.49
CA ALA A 214 8.91 -3.82 -9.23
C ALA A 214 7.94 -3.24 -10.27
N GLY A 215 7.48 -1.99 -10.10
CA GLY A 215 6.51 -1.34 -10.97
C GLY A 215 5.61 -0.37 -10.24
N THR A 216 4.53 0.05 -10.89
CA THR A 216 3.52 0.92 -10.31
C THR A 216 2.17 0.22 -10.32
N LEU A 217 1.58 0.05 -9.14
CA LEU A 217 0.20 -0.40 -8.95
C LEU A 217 -0.65 0.85 -8.70
N ARG A 218 -1.75 1.02 -9.41
CA ARG A 218 -2.67 2.16 -9.24
C ARG A 218 -4.11 1.71 -9.27
N LEU A 219 -4.91 2.25 -8.38
CA LEU A 219 -6.35 2.01 -8.35
C LEU A 219 -6.98 2.48 -9.67
N ALA A 220 -7.75 1.63 -10.32
CA ALA A 220 -8.33 1.91 -11.64
C ALA A 220 -9.66 2.64 -11.55
N ALA A 221 -10.46 2.35 -10.52
CA ALA A 221 -11.79 2.90 -10.28
C ALA A 221 -12.12 2.80 -8.78
N PRO A 222 -13.13 3.53 -8.29
CA PRO A 222 -13.60 3.38 -6.92
C PRO A 222 -13.93 1.92 -6.60
N PRO A 223 -13.56 1.42 -5.41
CA PRO A 223 -13.84 0.03 -5.03
C PRO A 223 -15.34 -0.28 -4.96
N GLY A 224 -15.68 -1.51 -5.26
CA GLY A 224 -17.02 -2.07 -5.08
C GLY A 224 -17.22 -2.70 -3.71
N ALA A 225 -18.45 -3.12 -3.43
CA ALA A 225 -18.83 -3.78 -2.18
C ALA A 225 -18.13 -5.15 -2.04
N ALA A 226 -17.73 -5.47 -0.81
CA ALA A 226 -17.14 -6.75 -0.47
C ALA A 226 -18.16 -7.89 -0.54
N PRO A 227 -17.75 -9.08 -0.99
CA PRO A 227 -18.55 -10.29 -0.82
C PRO A 227 -18.52 -10.78 0.64
N PRO A 228 -19.43 -11.66 1.06
CA PRO A 228 -19.36 -12.29 2.37
C PRO A 228 -18.07 -13.11 2.58
N THR A 229 -17.64 -13.84 1.56
CA THR A 229 -16.42 -14.67 1.54
C THR A 229 -15.82 -14.69 0.14
N VAL A 230 -14.52 -14.98 0.00
CA VAL A 230 -13.93 -15.21 -1.32
C VAL A 230 -14.20 -16.63 -1.80
N GLN A 231 -14.34 -16.77 -3.11
CA GLN A 231 -14.42 -18.06 -3.77
C GLN A 231 -13.07 -18.37 -4.44
N LEU A 232 -12.56 -19.58 -4.28
CA LEU A 232 -11.42 -20.05 -5.06
C LEU A 232 -11.78 -20.09 -6.56
N ALA A 233 -10.79 -19.87 -7.41
CA ALA A 233 -11.01 -19.83 -8.87
C ALA A 233 -11.35 -21.19 -9.49
N GLY A 234 -11.08 -22.28 -8.77
CA GLY A 234 -11.32 -23.65 -9.22
C GLY A 234 -11.27 -24.65 -8.06
N PRO A 235 -11.43 -25.95 -8.35
CA PRO A 235 -11.32 -27.00 -7.34
C PRO A 235 -9.92 -27.06 -6.76
N VAL A 236 -9.83 -27.42 -5.48
CA VAL A 236 -8.55 -27.75 -4.82
C VAL A 236 -8.16 -29.16 -5.23
N VAL A 237 -6.94 -29.29 -5.72
CA VAL A 237 -6.36 -30.57 -6.17
C VAL A 237 -4.96 -30.73 -5.57
N ASP A 238 -4.52 -31.98 -5.49
CA ASP A 238 -3.12 -32.28 -5.22
C ASP A 238 -2.29 -31.95 -6.46
N GLY A 239 -1.14 -31.32 -6.29
CA GLY A 239 -0.27 -30.94 -7.38
C GLY A 239 0.80 -29.92 -6.99
N GLU A 240 1.61 -29.54 -7.97
CA GLU A 240 2.60 -28.50 -7.78
C GLU A 240 2.04 -27.15 -8.21
N PRO A 241 2.23 -26.08 -7.40
CA PRO A 241 1.89 -24.73 -7.77
C PRO A 241 2.82 -24.21 -8.88
N LEU A 242 2.34 -23.23 -9.65
CA LEU A 242 3.12 -22.62 -10.72
C LEU A 242 4.18 -21.67 -10.17
N GLY A 243 5.45 -21.89 -10.58
CA GLY A 243 6.55 -20.99 -10.26
C GLY A 243 6.49 -19.70 -11.07
N THR A 244 7.07 -18.61 -10.51
CA THR A 244 7.14 -17.31 -11.18
C THR A 244 8.17 -17.28 -12.33
N ALA A 245 9.21 -18.12 -12.25
CA ALA A 245 10.24 -18.19 -13.28
C ALA A 245 9.71 -18.77 -14.59
N ALA A 246 10.29 -18.34 -15.72
CA ALA A 246 10.01 -18.96 -17.01
C ALA A 246 10.44 -20.44 -16.98
N PRO A 247 9.68 -21.35 -17.64
CA PRO A 247 10.13 -22.71 -17.82
C PRO A 247 11.48 -22.74 -18.54
N PRO A 248 12.35 -23.72 -18.25
CA PRO A 248 13.57 -23.89 -18.99
C PRO A 248 13.24 -24.10 -20.47
N THR A 249 13.88 -23.33 -21.34
CA THR A 249 13.81 -23.60 -22.80
C THR A 249 14.42 -24.95 -23.07
N SER A 250 13.63 -25.86 -23.61
CA SER A 250 14.16 -27.14 -24.12
C SER A 250 15.14 -26.81 -25.26
N ASP A 251 16.43 -27.04 -25.02
CA ASP A 251 17.45 -26.86 -26.05
C ASP A 251 17.25 -27.99 -27.09
N PRO A 252 16.91 -27.70 -28.37
CA PRO A 252 16.64 -28.74 -29.35
C PRO A 252 17.90 -29.49 -29.82
N SER A 253 19.04 -29.31 -29.18
CA SER A 253 20.35 -29.74 -29.64
C SER A 253 20.93 -30.98 -28.94
N ILE A 254 20.13 -31.97 -28.54
CA ILE A 254 20.65 -33.29 -28.23
C ILE A 254 19.84 -34.33 -28.96
N SER A 255 20.03 -34.42 -30.29
CA SER A 255 19.78 -35.67 -31.02
C SER A 255 20.89 -36.65 -30.63
N PRO A 256 20.57 -37.83 -30.06
CA PRO A 256 21.56 -38.88 -29.91
C PRO A 256 21.98 -39.35 -31.33
N SER A 257 23.24 -39.13 -31.70
CA SER A 257 23.85 -39.78 -32.86
C SER A 257 23.65 -41.26 -32.70
N ALA A 258 22.80 -41.84 -33.52
CA ALA A 258 22.72 -43.29 -33.72
C ALA A 258 24.06 -43.77 -34.28
N GLY A 259 24.89 -44.36 -33.42
CA GLY A 259 26.08 -45.07 -33.82
C GLY A 259 25.68 -46.29 -34.64
N THR A 260 25.97 -46.28 -35.92
CA THR A 260 25.99 -47.46 -36.78
C THR A 260 27.29 -48.20 -36.55
N SER A 261 27.17 -49.48 -36.12
CA SER A 261 28.21 -50.50 -36.15
C SER A 261 28.27 -51.16 -37.50
#